data_2a0c4c0b5c7d44afdeb0ae4538fb6d90
#
_entry.id   2a0c4c0b5c7d44afdeb0ae4538fb6d90
#
_cell.length_a   1.000
_cell.length_b   1.000
_cell.length_c   1.000
_cell.angle_alpha   90.00
_cell.angle_beta   90.00
_cell.angle_gamma   90.00
#
_symmetry.space_group_name_H-M   'P 1'
#
loop_
_entity.id
_entity.type
_entity.pdbx_description
1 polymer ?
#
loop_
_entity_poly.entity_id
_entity_poly.type
_entity_poly.pdbx_seq_one_letter_code
_entity_poly.pdbx_strand_id
1 'polypeptide(L)'
;CNVALMTLAACGGGGGGGSSAPSPVVTNTAPTITDPGALSLLEGSSSVVSLSASDAQNNSLSFSIASGDDEDLFSITTGGVLSFNSAPDFETRADADADNVYEVTVQVSDGSLTDTQDLTITVTDAFEGRVVDAPIAGATVFVDLNGNNEQDADEPSGVTDDSGFFNVDTFTVPEGSSAKVISKGGTERKTGKALPDRALISDVHSDITK
;
A
#
# COMPACT_ATOMS: atom_id res chain seq x y z
N CYS A 1 26.81 -19.04 -2.95
CA CYS A 1 28.25 -19.20 -2.72
C CYS A 1 28.87 -19.74 -4.01
N ASN A 2 29.25 -18.85 -4.95
CA ASN A 2 29.92 -19.25 -6.18
C ASN A 2 31.40 -18.87 -6.06
N VAL A 3 32.23 -19.91 -5.87
CA VAL A 3 33.70 -19.79 -5.85
C VAL A 3 34.17 -19.78 -7.29
N ALA A 4 34.67 -18.64 -7.76
CA ALA A 4 35.38 -18.55 -9.03
C ALA A 4 36.73 -19.21 -8.89
N LEU A 5 36.92 -20.31 -9.62
CA LEU A 5 38.19 -21.04 -9.69
C LEU A 5 39.16 -20.28 -10.60
N MET A 6 40.14 -19.58 -10.01
CA MET A 6 41.27 -18.99 -10.70
C MET A 6 42.29 -20.10 -11.00
N THR A 7 42.46 -20.49 -12.27
CA THR A 7 43.61 -21.28 -12.68
C THR A 7 44.79 -20.35 -12.99
N LEU A 8 45.83 -20.46 -12.14
CA LEU A 8 47.12 -19.82 -12.39
C LEU A 8 47.90 -20.68 -13.39
N ALA A 9 48.14 -20.21 -14.58
CA ALA A 9 49.11 -20.80 -15.52
C ALA A 9 50.48 -20.17 -15.35
N ALA A 10 51.48 -21.00 -15.12
CA ALA A 10 52.84 -20.60 -14.83
C ALA A 10 53.61 -20.16 -16.07
N CYS A 11 54.53 -19.30 -15.81
CA CYS A 11 55.50 -18.60 -16.62
C CYS A 11 56.42 -19.51 -17.43
N GLY A 12 56.66 -19.15 -18.70
CA GLY A 12 57.81 -19.50 -19.53
C GLY A 12 58.19 -18.34 -20.42
N GLY A 13 59.42 -17.85 -20.25
CA GLY A 13 59.91 -16.56 -20.69
C GLY A 13 60.14 -16.37 -22.18
N GLY A 14 60.25 -15.13 -22.60
CA GLY A 14 61.01 -14.64 -23.73
C GLY A 14 60.21 -13.87 -24.78
N GLY A 15 60.52 -12.55 -24.91
CA GLY A 15 60.29 -11.77 -26.13
C GLY A 15 59.17 -10.74 -26.06
N GLY A 16 59.57 -9.48 -26.04
CA GLY A 16 58.73 -8.29 -26.01
C GLY A 16 57.67 -8.22 -27.12
N GLY A 17 56.51 -8.13 -26.73
CA GLY A 17 55.32 -7.74 -27.48
C GLY A 17 54.23 -7.55 -26.47
N GLY A 18 53.85 -6.27 -26.22
CA GLY A 18 52.76 -5.95 -25.29
C GLY A 18 51.46 -6.49 -25.79
N SER A 19 51.17 -7.76 -25.48
CA SER A 19 49.84 -8.34 -25.59
C SER A 19 49.08 -7.94 -24.33
N SER A 20 48.36 -6.85 -24.40
CA SER A 20 47.36 -6.57 -23.40
C SER A 20 46.37 -7.74 -23.43
N ALA A 21 46.30 -8.46 -22.32
CA ALA A 21 45.23 -9.46 -22.14
C ALA A 21 43.90 -8.79 -22.48
N PRO A 22 43.01 -9.45 -23.22
CA PRO A 22 41.69 -8.87 -23.46
C PRO A 22 41.05 -8.61 -22.10
N SER A 23 40.55 -7.38 -21.90
CA SER A 23 39.72 -7.06 -20.75
C SER A 23 38.59 -8.07 -20.67
N PRO A 24 38.26 -8.55 -19.49
CA PRO A 24 37.12 -9.43 -19.35
C PRO A 24 35.87 -8.77 -19.94
N VAL A 25 35.22 -9.46 -20.86
CA VAL A 25 33.94 -9.00 -21.39
C VAL A 25 32.92 -9.20 -20.27
N VAL A 26 32.47 -8.10 -19.68
CA VAL A 26 31.36 -8.11 -18.73
C VAL A 26 30.10 -8.25 -19.56
N THR A 27 29.47 -9.43 -19.50
CA THR A 27 28.19 -9.67 -20.16
C THR A 27 27.09 -9.00 -19.33
N ASN A 28 26.23 -8.22 -19.99
CA ASN A 28 25.06 -7.64 -19.33
C ASN A 28 24.11 -8.75 -18.92
N THR A 29 23.55 -8.63 -17.73
CA THR A 29 22.49 -9.51 -17.19
C THR A 29 21.25 -8.69 -16.89
N ALA A 30 20.08 -9.32 -16.96
CA ALA A 30 18.84 -8.64 -16.61
C ALA A 30 18.87 -8.14 -15.15
N PRO A 31 18.25 -6.99 -14.89
CA PRO A 31 17.98 -6.56 -13.53
C PRO A 31 17.06 -7.54 -12.81
N THR A 32 16.93 -7.41 -11.51
CA THR A 32 16.04 -8.24 -10.69
C THR A 32 15.22 -7.36 -9.77
N ILE A 33 13.88 -7.47 -9.85
CA ILE A 33 12.95 -6.83 -8.92
C ILE A 33 12.95 -7.61 -7.61
N THR A 34 12.97 -6.90 -6.49
CA THR A 34 12.76 -7.51 -5.17
C THR A 34 11.26 -7.69 -4.96
N ASP A 35 10.81 -8.92 -4.72
CA ASP A 35 9.42 -9.22 -4.41
C ASP A 35 9.01 -8.46 -3.13
N PRO A 36 8.00 -7.58 -3.20
CA PRO A 36 7.52 -6.84 -2.02
C PRO A 36 6.69 -7.72 -1.07
N GLY A 37 6.33 -8.94 -1.45
CA GLY A 37 5.42 -9.80 -0.73
C GLY A 37 3.95 -9.41 -0.90
N ALA A 38 3.11 -9.86 0.02
CA ALA A 38 1.68 -9.55 -0.01
C ALA A 38 1.44 -8.06 0.26
N LEU A 39 0.64 -7.42 -0.60
CA LEU A 39 0.27 -6.02 -0.49
C LEU A 39 -1.19 -5.90 -0.04
N SER A 40 -1.42 -5.09 0.98
CA SER A 40 -2.76 -4.75 1.46
C SER A 40 -2.82 -3.24 1.69
N LEU A 41 -3.92 -2.63 1.27
CA LEU A 41 -4.15 -1.19 1.34
C LEU A 41 -5.53 -0.93 1.90
N LEU A 42 -5.63 -0.03 2.85
CA LEU A 42 -6.93 0.50 3.27
C LEU A 42 -7.48 1.39 2.15
N GLU A 43 -8.76 1.27 1.84
CA GLU A 43 -9.42 2.16 0.89
C GLU A 43 -9.20 3.65 1.21
N GLY A 44 -9.45 4.52 0.24
CA GLY A 44 -9.19 5.95 0.42
C GLY A 44 -7.71 6.36 0.29
N SER A 45 -6.77 5.41 0.23
CA SER A 45 -5.35 5.68 -0.01
C SER A 45 -4.96 5.34 -1.45
N SER A 46 -4.21 6.23 -2.11
CA SER A 46 -3.69 5.94 -3.46
C SER A 46 -2.27 5.40 -3.48
N SER A 47 -1.50 5.51 -2.40
CA SER A 47 -0.10 5.07 -2.37
C SER A 47 -0.02 3.57 -2.08
N VAL A 48 0.55 2.78 -2.99
CA VAL A 48 0.63 1.31 -2.87
C VAL A 48 1.97 0.88 -2.27
N VAL A 49 3.05 1.00 -3.03
CA VAL A 49 4.37 0.49 -2.64
C VAL A 49 5.50 1.23 -3.34
N SER A 50 6.66 1.27 -2.73
CA SER A 50 7.92 1.64 -3.40
C SER A 50 8.72 0.39 -3.68
N LEU A 51 8.80 0.01 -4.95
CA LEU A 51 9.53 -1.15 -5.42
C LEU A 51 11.03 -0.88 -5.44
N SER A 52 11.82 -1.94 -5.30
CA SER A 52 13.26 -1.90 -5.46
C SER A 52 13.72 -2.97 -6.44
N ALA A 53 14.81 -2.68 -7.16
CA ALA A 53 15.45 -3.61 -8.06
C ALA A 53 16.97 -3.47 -7.98
N SER A 54 17.69 -4.49 -8.41
CA SER A 54 19.13 -4.51 -8.47
C SER A 54 19.63 -5.00 -9.82
N ASP A 55 20.78 -4.50 -10.23
CA ASP A 55 21.49 -4.90 -11.45
C ASP A 55 22.95 -5.20 -11.11
N ALA A 56 23.46 -6.34 -11.61
CA ALA A 56 24.82 -6.80 -11.30
C ALA A 56 25.91 -5.91 -11.89
N GLN A 57 25.59 -5.15 -12.95
CA GLN A 57 26.50 -4.20 -13.59
C GLN A 57 26.29 -2.78 -13.09
N ASN A 58 25.32 -2.55 -12.17
CA ASN A 58 24.89 -1.24 -11.67
C ASN A 58 24.41 -0.30 -12.79
N ASN A 59 23.71 -0.84 -13.78
CA ASN A 59 23.07 -0.05 -14.82
C ASN A 59 21.96 0.82 -14.22
N SER A 60 21.63 1.92 -14.89
CA SER A 60 20.48 2.74 -14.51
C SER A 60 19.19 1.97 -14.77
N LEU A 61 18.36 1.84 -13.75
CA LEU A 61 17.10 1.12 -13.82
C LEU A 61 15.92 2.06 -13.98
N SER A 62 14.92 1.61 -14.73
CA SER A 62 13.64 2.31 -14.88
C SER A 62 12.48 1.35 -14.77
N PHE A 63 11.45 1.73 -13.99
CA PHE A 63 10.22 0.98 -13.82
C PHE A 63 9.13 1.45 -14.79
N SER A 64 8.25 0.52 -15.17
CA SER A 64 7.04 0.77 -15.95
C SER A 64 5.97 -0.29 -15.61
N ILE A 65 4.72 -0.04 -15.96
CA ILE A 65 3.66 -1.05 -15.96
C ILE A 65 3.79 -1.82 -17.28
N ALA A 66 3.70 -3.15 -17.22
CA ALA A 66 3.83 -4.03 -18.37
C ALA A 66 2.48 -4.61 -18.81
N SER A 67 1.65 -5.02 -17.86
CA SER A 67 0.33 -5.64 -18.10
C SER A 67 -0.42 -5.80 -16.76
N GLY A 68 -1.59 -6.42 -16.80
CA GLY A 68 -2.43 -6.75 -15.65
C GLY A 68 -3.89 -6.44 -15.96
N ASP A 69 -4.80 -7.16 -15.33
CA ASP A 69 -6.24 -6.98 -15.61
C ASP A 69 -6.72 -5.58 -15.15
N ASP A 70 -6.00 -4.99 -14.18
CA ASP A 70 -6.29 -3.67 -13.59
C ASP A 70 -5.21 -2.62 -13.91
N GLU A 71 -4.37 -2.86 -14.93
CA GLU A 71 -3.21 -1.99 -15.24
C GLU A 71 -3.57 -0.51 -15.43
N ASP A 72 -4.74 -0.22 -16.00
CA ASP A 72 -5.25 1.12 -16.29
C ASP A 72 -5.57 1.91 -15.01
N LEU A 73 -5.71 1.24 -13.87
CA LEU A 73 -6.01 1.85 -12.58
C LEU A 73 -4.76 2.35 -11.85
N PHE A 74 -3.57 2.02 -12.35
CA PHE A 74 -2.30 2.32 -11.71
C PHE A 74 -1.44 3.28 -12.50
N SER A 75 -0.52 3.89 -11.80
CA SER A 75 0.64 4.58 -12.34
C SER A 75 1.90 4.21 -11.56
N ILE A 76 3.04 4.19 -12.23
CA ILE A 76 4.33 3.94 -11.60
C ILE A 76 5.33 5.01 -12.05
N THR A 77 6.11 5.51 -11.10
CA THR A 77 7.25 6.39 -11.44
C THR A 77 8.43 5.57 -11.98
N THR A 78 9.31 6.18 -12.75
CA THR A 78 10.55 5.51 -13.20
C THR A 78 11.42 5.04 -12.04
N GLY A 79 11.25 5.60 -10.84
CA GLY A 79 11.93 5.20 -9.61
C GLY A 79 11.23 4.06 -8.85
N GLY A 80 10.12 3.50 -9.36
CA GLY A 80 9.44 2.33 -8.79
C GLY A 80 8.35 2.64 -7.75
N VAL A 81 7.88 3.89 -7.64
CA VAL A 81 6.73 4.20 -6.77
C VAL A 81 5.44 3.90 -7.52
N LEU A 82 4.72 2.86 -7.08
CA LEU A 82 3.42 2.43 -7.60
C LEU A 82 2.29 3.10 -6.81
N SER A 83 1.30 3.60 -7.52
CA SER A 83 0.13 4.26 -6.93
C SER A 83 -1.12 3.99 -7.77
N PHE A 84 -2.29 3.97 -7.14
CA PHE A 84 -3.56 4.08 -7.85
C PHE A 84 -3.71 5.47 -8.48
N ASN A 85 -4.33 5.55 -9.65
CA ASN A 85 -4.69 6.82 -10.31
C ASN A 85 -5.78 7.59 -9.55
N SER A 86 -6.67 6.85 -8.88
CA SER A 86 -7.67 7.35 -7.94
C SER A 86 -7.67 6.41 -6.73
N ALA A 87 -7.85 6.96 -5.54
CA ALA A 87 -7.97 6.14 -4.34
C ALA A 87 -9.12 5.13 -4.51
N PRO A 88 -8.90 3.84 -4.23
CA PRO A 88 -9.95 2.84 -4.32
C PRO A 88 -10.99 3.04 -3.22
N ASP A 89 -12.22 2.62 -3.50
CA ASP A 89 -13.40 2.61 -2.64
C ASP A 89 -13.88 1.16 -2.59
N PHE A 90 -13.93 0.57 -1.41
CA PHE A 90 -14.20 -0.86 -1.21
C PHE A 90 -15.63 -1.24 -1.62
N GLU A 91 -16.59 -0.33 -1.45
CA GLU A 91 -17.98 -0.53 -1.85
C GLU A 91 -18.19 -0.30 -3.36
N THR A 92 -17.34 0.54 -3.97
CA THR A 92 -17.40 0.86 -5.40
C THR A 92 -16.22 0.20 -6.13
N ARG A 93 -16.29 -1.11 -6.23
CA ARG A 93 -15.22 -1.95 -6.80
C ARG A 93 -14.91 -1.58 -8.24
N ALA A 94 -13.68 -1.16 -8.48
CA ALA A 94 -13.21 -0.71 -9.79
C ALA A 94 -12.34 -1.75 -10.51
N ASP A 95 -11.94 -2.82 -9.82
CA ASP A 95 -11.20 -3.96 -10.34
C ASP A 95 -12.01 -4.74 -11.37
N ALA A 96 -11.34 -5.46 -12.25
CA ALA A 96 -11.94 -6.10 -13.44
C ALA A 96 -12.99 -7.17 -13.08
N ASP A 97 -12.82 -7.89 -11.97
CA ASP A 97 -13.72 -8.96 -11.51
C ASP A 97 -14.52 -8.63 -10.25
N ALA A 98 -14.35 -7.42 -9.72
CA ALA A 98 -15.09 -6.84 -8.60
C ALA A 98 -14.95 -7.63 -7.29
N ASP A 99 -13.73 -8.04 -6.95
CA ASP A 99 -13.41 -8.75 -5.70
C ASP A 99 -12.54 -7.94 -4.72
N ASN A 100 -12.19 -6.68 -5.07
CA ASN A 100 -11.26 -5.79 -4.34
C ASN A 100 -9.82 -6.31 -4.28
N VAL A 101 -9.44 -7.18 -5.21
CA VAL A 101 -8.08 -7.64 -5.42
C VAL A 101 -7.60 -7.13 -6.77
N TYR A 102 -6.63 -6.28 -6.78
CA TYR A 102 -6.12 -5.60 -7.97
C TYR A 102 -4.84 -6.26 -8.46
N GLU A 103 -4.77 -6.58 -9.74
CA GLU A 103 -3.65 -7.30 -10.35
C GLU A 103 -2.92 -6.44 -11.38
N VAL A 104 -1.63 -6.26 -11.18
CA VAL A 104 -0.77 -5.49 -12.09
C VAL A 104 0.61 -6.12 -12.19
N THR A 105 1.13 -6.24 -13.41
CA THR A 105 2.50 -6.66 -13.68
C THR A 105 3.37 -5.43 -13.90
N VAL A 106 4.41 -5.29 -13.10
CA VAL A 106 5.43 -4.24 -13.24
C VAL A 106 6.66 -4.79 -13.93
N GLN A 107 7.37 -3.93 -14.63
CA GLN A 107 8.63 -4.24 -15.31
C GLN A 107 9.72 -3.28 -14.86
N VAL A 108 10.94 -3.80 -14.70
CA VAL A 108 12.15 -3.00 -14.59
C VAL A 108 13.04 -3.24 -15.81
N SER A 109 13.70 -2.21 -16.30
CA SER A 109 14.63 -2.27 -17.44
C SER A 109 15.95 -1.58 -17.10
N ASP A 110 17.07 -2.18 -17.57
CA ASP A 110 18.41 -1.59 -17.58
C ASP A 110 18.72 -0.85 -18.90
N GLY A 111 17.72 -0.73 -19.79
CA GLY A 111 17.83 -0.17 -21.13
C GLY A 111 18.12 -1.21 -22.23
N SER A 112 18.40 -2.47 -21.88
CA SER A 112 18.71 -3.57 -22.81
C SER A 112 17.94 -4.86 -22.49
N LEU A 113 17.86 -5.17 -21.21
CA LEU A 113 17.18 -6.35 -20.65
C LEU A 113 16.15 -5.92 -19.62
N THR A 114 15.23 -6.81 -19.33
CA THR A 114 14.10 -6.54 -18.43
C THR A 114 13.84 -7.69 -17.48
N ASP A 115 13.20 -7.38 -16.35
CA ASP A 115 12.59 -8.32 -15.43
C ASP A 115 11.18 -7.85 -15.10
N THR A 116 10.29 -8.76 -14.74
CA THR A 116 8.88 -8.46 -14.43
C THR A 116 8.47 -9.09 -13.12
N GLN A 117 7.54 -8.44 -12.42
CA GLN A 117 6.94 -8.91 -11.18
C GLN A 117 5.43 -8.70 -11.23
N ASP A 118 4.70 -9.78 -10.98
CA ASP A 118 3.26 -9.72 -10.77
C ASP A 118 2.99 -9.29 -9.33
N LEU A 119 2.09 -8.32 -9.18
CA LEU A 119 1.66 -7.77 -7.90
C LEU A 119 0.17 -7.98 -7.74
N THR A 120 -0.20 -8.42 -6.56
CA THR A 120 -1.59 -8.54 -6.12
C THR A 120 -1.79 -7.62 -4.93
N ILE A 121 -2.71 -6.66 -5.05
CA ILE A 121 -3.01 -5.65 -4.04
C ILE A 121 -4.43 -5.87 -3.54
N THR A 122 -4.58 -6.27 -2.29
CA THR A 122 -5.90 -6.39 -1.64
C THR A 122 -6.29 -5.06 -1.03
N VAL A 123 -7.41 -4.50 -1.47
CA VAL A 123 -8.04 -3.35 -0.82
C VAL A 123 -8.93 -3.84 0.30
N THR A 124 -8.80 -3.24 1.46
CA THR A 124 -9.59 -3.57 2.66
C THR A 124 -10.54 -2.45 3.00
N ASP A 125 -11.71 -2.85 3.51
CA ASP A 125 -12.77 -1.98 3.95
C ASP A 125 -12.33 -1.12 5.15
N ALA A 126 -12.67 0.16 5.13
CA ALA A 126 -12.61 1.05 6.27
C ALA A 126 -14.01 1.19 6.87
N PHE A 127 -14.11 1.23 8.18
CA PHE A 127 -15.40 1.51 8.79
C PHE A 127 -15.77 2.98 8.59
N GLU A 128 -16.73 3.23 7.73
CA GLU A 128 -17.19 4.56 7.38
C GLU A 128 -18.57 4.86 7.99
N GLY A 129 -18.84 6.14 8.19
CA GLY A 129 -20.13 6.55 8.69
C GLY A 129 -20.34 8.05 8.67
N ARG A 130 -21.57 8.44 8.99
CA ARG A 130 -21.93 9.83 9.11
C ARG A 130 -22.63 10.11 10.41
N VAL A 131 -22.14 11.08 11.16
CA VAL A 131 -22.83 11.58 12.32
C VAL A 131 -23.94 12.52 11.85
N VAL A 132 -25.19 12.04 11.93
CA VAL A 132 -26.39 12.73 11.43
C VAL A 132 -27.30 13.17 12.56
N ASP A 133 -27.30 14.48 12.84
CA ASP A 133 -28.45 15.19 13.44
C ASP A 133 -28.44 16.68 13.05
N ALA A 134 -27.50 17.17 12.50
CA ALA A 134 -27.03 18.27 11.66
C ALA A 134 -25.55 17.94 11.48
N PRO A 135 -24.94 18.16 10.31
CA PRO A 135 -23.53 17.79 10.13
C PRO A 135 -22.66 18.35 11.25
N ILE A 136 -22.02 17.47 11.98
CA ILE A 136 -21.14 17.83 13.10
C ILE A 136 -19.70 17.69 12.60
N ALA A 137 -18.99 18.80 12.51
CA ALA A 137 -17.61 18.83 12.08
C ALA A 137 -16.66 18.75 13.28
N GLY A 138 -15.53 18.04 13.12
CA GLY A 138 -14.48 17.96 14.14
C GLY A 138 -14.89 17.16 15.39
N ALA A 139 -15.89 16.30 15.30
CA ALA A 139 -16.20 15.36 16.37
C ALA A 139 -15.21 14.19 16.34
N THR A 140 -14.75 13.73 17.48
CA THR A 140 -14.02 12.47 17.60
C THR A 140 -15.02 11.32 17.60
N VAL A 141 -14.86 10.39 16.66
CA VAL A 141 -15.63 9.15 16.60
C VAL A 141 -14.68 8.00 16.89
N PHE A 142 -15.07 7.10 17.78
CA PHE A 142 -14.27 5.93 18.12
C PHE A 142 -15.16 4.71 18.35
N VAL A 143 -14.55 3.53 18.24
CA VAL A 143 -15.21 2.26 18.50
C VAL A 143 -14.82 1.79 19.90
N ASP A 144 -15.76 1.92 20.83
CA ASP A 144 -15.60 1.46 22.22
C ASP A 144 -15.72 -0.08 22.26
N LEU A 145 -14.58 -0.74 22.39
CA LEU A 145 -14.45 -2.20 22.38
C LEU A 145 -14.58 -2.80 23.79
N ASN A 146 -14.41 -2.01 24.84
CA ASN A 146 -14.40 -2.46 26.22
C ASN A 146 -15.61 -1.99 27.05
N GLY A 147 -16.45 -1.11 26.50
CA GLY A 147 -17.71 -0.66 27.12
C GLY A 147 -17.54 0.44 28.17
N ASN A 148 -16.37 1.10 28.23
CA ASN A 148 -16.09 2.15 29.21
C ASN A 148 -16.62 3.53 28.81
N ASN A 149 -17.02 3.73 27.54
CA ASN A 149 -17.46 4.97 26.88
C ASN A 149 -16.39 6.05 26.85
N GLU A 150 -15.11 5.67 26.92
CA GLU A 150 -13.96 6.54 26.75
C GLU A 150 -13.07 6.01 25.62
N GLN A 151 -12.40 6.90 24.90
CA GLN A 151 -11.46 6.49 23.85
C GLN A 151 -10.17 6.00 24.48
N ASP A 152 -9.82 4.76 24.25
CA ASP A 152 -8.56 4.16 24.64
C ASP A 152 -7.54 4.12 23.48
N ALA A 153 -6.27 3.90 23.78
CA ALA A 153 -5.19 3.97 22.79
C ALA A 153 -5.22 2.82 21.75
N ASP A 154 -5.90 1.74 22.07
CA ASP A 154 -6.07 0.54 21.23
C ASP A 154 -7.43 0.52 20.52
N GLU A 155 -8.23 1.57 20.66
CA GLU A 155 -9.53 1.70 20.02
C GLU A 155 -9.42 2.52 18.73
N PRO A 156 -9.97 1.99 17.60
CA PRO A 156 -9.99 2.70 16.34
C PRO A 156 -10.78 4.01 16.46
N SER A 157 -10.25 5.08 15.88
CA SER A 157 -10.90 6.40 15.94
C SER A 157 -10.64 7.23 14.70
N GLY A 158 -11.58 8.14 14.43
CA GLY A 158 -11.49 9.13 13.36
C GLY A 158 -12.06 10.46 13.80
N VAL A 159 -11.97 11.47 12.92
CA VAL A 159 -12.56 12.79 13.15
C VAL A 159 -13.50 13.12 12.01
N THR A 160 -14.69 13.60 12.33
CA THR A 160 -15.67 14.00 11.30
C THR A 160 -15.19 15.20 10.49
N ASP A 161 -15.38 15.15 9.19
CA ASP A 161 -15.22 16.28 8.28
C ASP A 161 -16.34 17.32 8.39
N ASP A 162 -16.29 18.33 7.52
CA ASP A 162 -17.28 19.40 7.43
C ASP A 162 -18.71 18.93 7.07
N SER A 163 -18.83 17.72 6.53
CA SER A 163 -20.11 17.10 6.15
C SER A 163 -20.60 16.12 7.21
N GLY A 164 -19.82 15.91 8.28
CA GLY A 164 -20.09 14.97 9.37
C GLY A 164 -19.69 13.55 9.05
N PHE A 165 -19.01 13.29 7.94
CA PHE A 165 -18.45 11.98 7.61
C PHE A 165 -17.20 11.70 8.44
N PHE A 166 -17.02 10.45 8.82
CA PHE A 166 -15.83 9.93 9.47
C PHE A 166 -15.43 8.61 8.82
N ASN A 167 -14.17 8.30 8.97
CA ASN A 167 -13.57 7.02 8.61
C ASN A 167 -12.71 6.56 9.80
N VAL A 168 -12.79 5.30 10.15
CA VAL A 168 -11.92 4.65 11.15
C VAL A 168 -11.31 3.40 10.54
N ASP A 169 -10.12 3.06 10.96
CA ASP A 169 -9.43 1.86 10.50
C ASP A 169 -10.26 0.59 10.79
N THR A 170 -10.05 -0.44 9.98
CA THR A 170 -10.70 -1.74 10.17
C THR A 170 -10.44 -2.29 11.57
N PHE A 171 -11.48 -2.80 12.19
CA PHE A 171 -11.41 -3.40 13.51
C PHE A 171 -12.17 -4.73 13.58
N THR A 172 -11.80 -5.55 14.52
CA THR A 172 -12.49 -6.83 14.76
C THR A 172 -13.21 -6.78 16.09
N VAL A 173 -14.54 -7.00 16.05
CA VAL A 173 -15.31 -7.20 17.27
C VAL A 173 -15.16 -8.67 17.68
N PRO A 174 -14.66 -8.98 18.89
CA PRO A 174 -14.54 -10.37 19.33
C PRO A 174 -15.89 -11.08 19.33
N GLU A 175 -15.90 -12.36 18.93
CA GLU A 175 -17.11 -13.17 18.87
C GLU A 175 -17.82 -13.18 20.24
N GLY A 176 -19.13 -12.87 20.21
CA GLY A 176 -19.95 -12.77 21.42
C GLY A 176 -19.82 -11.47 22.19
N SER A 177 -19.02 -10.52 21.71
CA SER A 177 -18.92 -9.15 22.25
C SER A 177 -19.77 -8.19 21.43
N SER A 178 -20.06 -7.02 22.00
CA SER A 178 -20.67 -5.88 21.30
C SER A 178 -19.71 -4.69 21.40
N ALA A 179 -19.48 -4.01 20.30
CA ALA A 179 -18.79 -2.74 20.29
C ALA A 179 -19.80 -1.60 20.12
N LYS A 180 -19.42 -0.41 20.52
CA LYS A 180 -20.24 0.80 20.34
C LYS A 180 -19.47 1.83 19.56
N VAL A 181 -20.12 2.50 18.60
CA VAL A 181 -19.58 3.69 17.98
C VAL A 181 -20.01 4.89 18.79
N ILE A 182 -19.03 5.65 19.25
CA ILE A 182 -19.26 6.82 20.11
C ILE A 182 -18.68 8.05 19.41
N SER A 183 -19.50 9.12 19.34
CA SER A 183 -19.05 10.42 18.87
C SER A 183 -19.01 11.41 20.03
N LYS A 184 -17.88 12.12 20.20
CA LYS A 184 -17.69 13.13 21.23
C LYS A 184 -17.26 14.48 20.66
N GLY A 185 -17.82 15.55 21.21
CA GLY A 185 -17.46 16.93 20.85
C GLY A 185 -17.91 17.34 19.45
N GLY A 186 -17.17 18.25 18.82
CA GLY A 186 -17.44 18.79 17.50
C GLY A 186 -18.28 20.08 17.51
N THR A 187 -18.56 20.59 16.29
CA THR A 187 -19.31 21.83 16.08
C THR A 187 -20.47 21.58 15.13
N GLU A 188 -21.69 21.91 15.55
CA GLU A 188 -22.85 21.84 14.70
C GLU A 188 -22.78 22.90 13.57
N ARG A 189 -22.76 22.45 12.32
CA ARG A 189 -22.55 23.33 11.14
C ARG A 189 -23.69 24.33 10.91
N LYS A 190 -24.90 23.97 11.31
CA LYS A 190 -26.08 24.82 11.12
C LYS A 190 -26.10 26.01 12.07
N THR A 191 -25.64 25.85 13.30
CA THR A 191 -25.70 26.91 14.35
C THR A 191 -24.32 27.43 14.76
N GLY A 192 -23.23 26.74 14.37
CA GLY A 192 -21.87 27.06 14.81
C GLY A 192 -21.63 26.80 16.30
N LYS A 193 -22.55 26.07 16.96
CA LYS A 193 -22.47 25.81 18.39
C LYS A 193 -21.55 24.60 18.64
N ALA A 194 -20.58 24.78 19.52
CA ALA A 194 -19.82 23.65 20.05
C ALA A 194 -20.75 22.74 20.86
N LEU A 195 -20.67 21.45 20.57
CA LEU A 195 -21.45 20.44 21.30
C LEU A 195 -20.67 19.96 22.50
N PRO A 196 -21.32 19.80 23.66
CA PRO A 196 -20.70 19.11 24.78
C PRO A 196 -20.49 17.63 24.40
N ASP A 197 -19.59 16.95 25.10
CA ASP A 197 -19.37 15.52 24.96
C ASP A 197 -20.70 14.77 25.14
N ARG A 198 -21.34 14.47 24.03
CA ARG A 198 -22.53 13.61 23.96
C ARG A 198 -22.16 12.38 23.15
N ALA A 199 -22.26 11.24 23.81
CA ALA A 199 -22.17 9.98 23.10
C ALA A 199 -23.42 9.82 22.22
N LEU A 200 -23.26 9.88 20.90
CA LEU A 200 -24.20 9.27 19.96
C LEU A 200 -23.77 7.80 19.91
N ILE A 201 -24.58 6.93 20.46
CA ILE A 201 -24.25 5.51 20.57
C ILE A 201 -25.02 4.76 19.49
N SER A 202 -24.28 4.08 18.62
CA SER A 202 -24.85 3.04 17.75
C SER A 202 -24.19 1.71 18.13
N ASP A 203 -24.99 0.70 18.41
CA ASP A 203 -24.47 -0.63 18.67
C ASP A 203 -23.98 -1.26 17.36
N VAL A 204 -22.73 -1.70 17.35
CA VAL A 204 -22.14 -2.47 16.25
C VAL A 204 -22.19 -3.94 16.66
N HIS A 205 -22.85 -4.75 15.86
CA HIS A 205 -22.94 -6.20 16.08
C HIS A 205 -21.84 -6.92 15.29
N SER A 206 -21.38 -8.06 15.79
CA SER A 206 -20.34 -8.91 15.19
C SER A 206 -20.63 -9.44 13.77
N ASP A 207 -21.80 -9.12 13.22
CA ASP A 207 -22.21 -9.52 11.87
C ASP A 207 -21.69 -8.59 10.75
N ILE A 208 -20.92 -7.55 11.09
CA ILE A 208 -20.32 -6.60 10.13
C ILE A 208 -18.95 -7.09 9.60
N THR A 209 -18.53 -8.28 10.00
CA THR A 209 -17.41 -8.96 9.32
C THR A 209 -17.92 -9.63 8.06
N LYS A 210 -17.87 -8.95 6.94
CA LYS A 210 -17.93 -9.56 5.61
C LYS A 210 -16.68 -9.23 4.84
#